data_5791d614172d8a12db34e8d5d5c2b8d5
#
_entry.id   5791d614172d8a12db34e8d5d5c2b8d5
#
_cell.length_a   1.000
_cell.length_b   1.000
_cell.length_c   1.000
_cell.angle_alpha   90.00
_cell.angle_beta   90.00
_cell.angle_gamma   90.00
#
_symmetry.space_group_name_H-M   'P 1'
#
loop_
_entity.id
_entity.type
_entity.pdbx_description
1 polymer ?
#
loop_
_entity_poly.entity_id
_entity_poly.type
_entity_poly.pdbx_seq_one_letter_code
_entity_poly.pdbx_strand_id
1 'polypeptide(L)'
;MTQENRNRMKRTVNTAAVMLICLASAVCLTAATQHKGAISKQNGTTVVNTTSIAAKVRGYGGTTPLKIYISKNKITRIETLPNNESPGIFSKAKRLLSAYIGKDPETAAKMKVDAMSGATYSSEALIGNMRKGLEYYNSRK
;
A
#
# COMPACT_ATOMS: atom_id res chain seq x y z
N MET A 1 17.86 48.83 -40.08
CA MET A 1 17.73 47.42 -39.65
C MET A 1 16.89 46.72 -40.70
N THR A 2 17.50 45.80 -41.44
CA THR A 2 16.82 45.04 -42.49
C THR A 2 15.88 43.99 -41.91
N GLN A 3 14.83 43.64 -42.62
CA GLN A 3 13.83 42.62 -42.20
C GLN A 3 14.49 41.26 -41.83
N GLU A 4 15.63 40.97 -42.43
CA GLU A 4 16.43 39.77 -42.19
C GLU A 4 17.00 39.71 -40.77
N ASN A 5 17.44 40.83 -40.22
CA ASN A 5 17.94 40.88 -38.83
C ASN A 5 16.82 40.68 -37.78
N ARG A 6 15.59 41.13 -38.07
CA ARG A 6 14.42 40.92 -37.22
C ARG A 6 13.98 39.44 -37.20
N ASN A 7 14.07 38.77 -38.34
CA ASN A 7 13.72 37.35 -38.43
C ASN A 7 14.78 36.44 -37.76
N ARG A 8 16.06 36.86 -37.84
CA ARG A 8 17.15 36.15 -37.16
C ARG A 8 17.02 36.23 -35.65
N MET A 9 16.66 37.40 -35.13
CA MET A 9 16.44 37.63 -33.70
C MET A 9 15.21 36.86 -33.17
N LYS A 10 14.12 36.76 -33.95
CA LYS A 10 12.93 35.97 -33.61
C LYS A 10 13.21 34.45 -33.59
N ARG A 11 14.09 33.95 -34.46
CA ARG A 11 14.50 32.55 -34.51
C ARG A 11 15.37 32.14 -33.31
N THR A 12 16.26 33.03 -32.86
CA THR A 12 17.11 32.74 -31.69
C THR A 12 16.34 32.75 -30.39
N VAL A 13 15.31 33.60 -30.26
CA VAL A 13 14.46 33.61 -29.05
C VAL A 13 13.57 32.36 -28.96
N ASN A 14 13.04 31.89 -30.12
CA ASN A 14 12.21 30.67 -30.13
C ASN A 14 13.02 29.38 -29.81
N THR A 15 14.27 29.29 -30.26
CA THR A 15 15.12 28.12 -29.95
C THR A 15 15.52 28.08 -28.48
N ALA A 16 15.77 29.24 -27.86
CA ALA A 16 16.05 29.30 -26.43
C ALA A 16 14.82 28.94 -25.58
N ALA A 17 13.62 29.38 -25.97
CA ALA A 17 12.37 29.06 -25.30
C ALA A 17 12.01 27.56 -25.40
N VAL A 18 12.25 26.94 -26.56
CA VAL A 18 12.02 25.50 -26.75
C VAL A 18 12.99 24.63 -25.93
N MET A 19 14.27 25.08 -25.81
CA MET A 19 15.24 24.35 -24.98
C MET A 19 14.92 24.42 -23.47
N LEU A 20 14.34 25.52 -23.00
CA LEU A 20 13.94 25.66 -21.58
C LEU A 20 12.72 24.78 -21.21
N ILE A 21 11.83 24.52 -22.17
CA ILE A 21 10.65 23.68 -21.97
C ILE A 21 11.03 22.19 -21.92
N CYS A 22 12.07 21.78 -22.63
CA CYS A 22 12.53 20.38 -22.59
C CYS A 22 13.27 19.99 -21.30
N LEU A 23 13.82 20.95 -20.54
CA LEU A 23 14.50 20.68 -19.26
C LEU A 23 13.54 20.57 -18.07
N ALA A 24 12.29 21.05 -18.21
CA ALA A 24 11.28 20.98 -17.17
C ALA A 24 10.47 19.67 -17.18
N SER A 25 10.63 18.80 -18.18
CA SER A 25 9.87 17.55 -18.32
C SER A 25 10.59 16.32 -17.81
N ALA A 26 11.77 16.47 -17.21
CA ALA A 26 12.43 15.41 -16.45
C ALA A 26 11.97 15.40 -14.97
N VAL A 27 10.70 15.74 -14.71
CA VAL A 27 10.07 15.43 -13.42
C VAL A 27 9.75 13.95 -13.43
N CYS A 28 10.68 13.26 -12.86
CA CYS A 28 10.59 11.99 -12.20
C CYS A 28 9.14 11.45 -12.11
N LEU A 29 8.75 10.60 -13.06
CA LEU A 29 7.68 9.64 -12.83
C LEU A 29 8.26 8.59 -11.85
N THR A 30 8.38 8.95 -10.57
CA THR A 30 8.29 7.95 -9.55
C THR A 30 6.85 7.44 -9.62
N ALA A 31 6.65 6.42 -10.41
CA ALA A 31 5.43 5.64 -10.39
C ALA A 31 5.35 5.02 -8.98
N ALA A 32 4.81 5.80 -8.04
CA ALA A 32 4.24 5.23 -6.83
C ALA A 32 3.21 4.23 -7.36
N THR A 33 3.47 2.95 -7.20
CA THR A 33 2.54 1.89 -7.55
C THR A 33 1.29 2.12 -6.70
N GLN A 34 0.36 2.91 -7.24
CA GLN A 34 -0.90 3.18 -6.57
C GLN A 34 -1.74 1.91 -6.70
N HIS A 35 -1.80 1.13 -5.65
CA HIS A 35 -2.76 0.05 -5.53
C HIS A 35 -4.15 0.67 -5.42
N LYS A 36 -4.77 0.91 -6.59
CA LYS A 36 -6.07 1.56 -6.72
C LYS A 36 -7.08 0.78 -5.87
N GLY A 37 -7.72 1.46 -4.90
CA GLY A 37 -8.68 0.85 -3.99
C GLY A 37 -8.09 0.13 -2.76
N ALA A 38 -6.77 0.19 -2.53
CA ALA A 38 -6.14 -0.42 -1.36
C ALA A 38 -6.46 0.31 -0.04
N ILE A 39 -6.71 1.62 -0.10
CA ILE A 39 -7.18 2.41 1.04
C ILE A 39 -8.50 3.09 0.67
N SER A 40 -9.50 2.97 1.54
CA SER A 40 -10.76 3.70 1.46
C SER A 40 -11.09 4.32 2.82
N LYS A 41 -11.85 5.42 2.82
CA LYS A 41 -12.34 6.08 4.03
C LYS A 41 -13.86 5.97 4.09
N GLN A 42 -14.36 5.51 5.23
CA GLN A 42 -15.80 5.36 5.48
C GLN A 42 -16.12 5.85 6.90
N ASN A 43 -16.93 6.90 7.03
CA ASN A 43 -17.39 7.41 8.33
C ASN A 43 -16.27 7.62 9.37
N GLY A 44 -15.14 8.24 8.97
CA GLY A 44 -14.01 8.48 9.86
C GLY A 44 -13.12 7.25 10.12
N THR A 45 -13.44 6.10 9.53
CA THR A 45 -12.62 4.89 9.58
C THR A 45 -11.87 4.72 8.27
N THR A 46 -10.58 4.47 8.35
CA THR A 46 -9.76 4.08 7.20
C THR A 46 -9.76 2.57 7.07
N VAL A 47 -10.07 2.06 5.89
CA VAL A 47 -10.05 0.63 5.59
C VAL A 47 -8.90 0.35 4.64
N VAL A 48 -7.99 -0.52 5.05
CA VAL A 48 -6.85 -0.97 4.25
C VAL A 48 -7.13 -2.38 3.73
N ASN A 49 -7.24 -2.53 2.42
CA ASN A 49 -7.44 -3.82 1.76
C ASN A 49 -6.09 -4.34 1.25
N THR A 50 -5.65 -5.49 1.77
CA THR A 50 -4.33 -6.03 1.46
C THR A 50 -4.28 -6.87 0.19
N THR A 51 -5.38 -7.08 -0.52
CA THR A 51 -5.46 -7.94 -1.71
C THR A 51 -4.36 -7.63 -2.74
N SER A 52 -4.18 -6.36 -3.08
CA SER A 52 -3.14 -5.94 -4.02
C SER A 52 -1.79 -5.65 -3.34
N ILE A 53 -1.82 -5.15 -2.11
CA ILE A 53 -0.62 -4.77 -1.34
C ILE A 53 0.23 -6.00 -0.99
N ALA A 54 -0.43 -7.08 -0.60
CA ALA A 54 0.20 -8.32 -0.14
C ALA A 54 -0.02 -9.50 -1.10
N ALA A 55 -0.18 -9.25 -2.39
CA ALA A 55 -0.47 -10.27 -3.41
C ALA A 55 0.59 -11.40 -3.50
N LYS A 56 1.81 -11.13 -3.03
CA LYS A 56 2.90 -12.12 -2.98
C LYS A 56 2.96 -12.90 -1.66
N VAL A 57 2.21 -12.50 -0.66
CA VAL A 57 2.15 -13.18 0.64
C VAL A 57 1.18 -14.35 0.52
N ARG A 58 1.66 -15.55 0.77
CA ARG A 58 0.90 -16.78 0.61
C ARG A 58 0.95 -17.65 1.86
N GLY A 59 -0.19 -18.24 2.20
CA GLY A 59 -0.31 -19.34 3.13
C GLY A 59 -0.21 -20.68 2.41
N TYR A 60 -0.75 -21.73 3.02
CA TYR A 60 -0.73 -23.08 2.46
C TYR A 60 -1.62 -23.19 1.20
N GLY A 61 -2.85 -22.65 1.26
CA GLY A 61 -3.83 -22.71 0.18
C GLY A 61 -3.75 -21.55 -0.83
N GLY A 62 -2.92 -20.55 -0.58
CA GLY A 62 -2.78 -19.38 -1.46
C GLY A 62 -2.71 -18.05 -0.72
N THR A 63 -3.23 -16.99 -1.33
CA THR A 63 -3.27 -15.67 -0.72
C THR A 63 -4.33 -15.59 0.38
N THR A 64 -4.05 -14.85 1.45
CA THR A 64 -4.95 -14.66 2.59
C THR A 64 -5.21 -13.18 2.83
N PRO A 65 -5.89 -12.47 1.90
CA PRO A 65 -6.06 -11.04 1.99
C PRO A 65 -6.94 -10.63 3.19
N LEU A 66 -6.69 -9.41 3.69
CA LEU A 66 -7.36 -8.82 4.84
C LEU A 66 -7.94 -7.46 4.51
N LYS A 67 -8.96 -7.04 5.28
CA LYS A 67 -9.33 -5.65 5.50
C LYS A 67 -8.98 -5.26 6.93
N ILE A 68 -8.20 -4.18 7.07
CA ILE A 68 -7.78 -3.63 8.35
C ILE A 68 -8.53 -2.31 8.54
N TYR A 69 -9.32 -2.22 9.60
CA TYR A 69 -10.12 -1.03 9.94
C TYR A 69 -9.37 -0.21 10.99
N ILE A 70 -9.08 1.04 10.66
CA ILE A 70 -8.32 1.96 11.51
C ILE A 70 -9.17 3.21 11.77
N SER A 71 -9.44 3.47 13.03
CA SER A 71 -10.17 4.66 13.49
C SER A 71 -9.44 5.28 14.68
N LYS A 72 -9.39 6.62 14.73
CA LYS A 72 -8.69 7.37 15.80
C LYS A 72 -7.27 6.84 16.07
N ASN A 73 -6.54 6.55 15.01
CA ASN A 73 -5.19 5.97 15.04
C ASN A 73 -5.07 4.61 15.78
N LYS A 74 -6.13 3.84 15.81
CA LYS A 74 -6.15 2.48 16.39
C LYS A 74 -6.77 1.48 15.43
N ILE A 75 -6.25 0.26 15.44
CA ILE A 75 -6.86 -0.87 14.71
C ILE A 75 -8.09 -1.31 15.50
N THR A 76 -9.25 -1.13 14.91
CA THR A 76 -10.54 -1.42 15.58
C THR A 76 -11.13 -2.76 15.16
N ARG A 77 -10.82 -3.21 13.94
CA ARG A 77 -11.34 -4.47 13.38
C ARG A 77 -10.40 -4.99 12.31
N ILE A 78 -10.34 -6.30 12.18
CA ILE A 78 -9.65 -7.00 11.09
C ILE A 78 -10.61 -8.03 10.52
N GLU A 79 -10.76 -8.06 9.21
CA GLU A 79 -11.63 -8.98 8.50
C GLU A 79 -10.80 -9.79 7.49
N THR A 80 -10.94 -11.10 7.53
CA THR A 80 -10.33 -11.97 6.52
C THR A 80 -11.23 -12.05 5.29
N LEU A 81 -10.63 -11.87 4.13
CA LEU A 81 -11.34 -12.00 2.86
C LEU A 81 -11.33 -13.45 2.38
N PRO A 82 -12.16 -13.80 1.36
CA PRO A 82 -12.17 -15.15 0.80
C PRO A 82 -10.78 -15.65 0.43
N ASN A 83 -10.47 -16.87 0.79
CA ASN A 83 -9.19 -17.55 0.57
C ASN A 83 -9.41 -19.08 0.46
N ASN A 84 -8.37 -19.80 0.08
CA ASN A 84 -8.40 -21.25 -0.14
C ASN A 84 -7.69 -22.03 0.98
N GLU A 85 -7.54 -21.43 2.16
CA GLU A 85 -6.97 -22.12 3.31
C GLU A 85 -7.94 -23.19 3.87
N SER A 86 -7.42 -24.23 4.49
CA SER A 86 -8.23 -25.23 5.18
C SER A 86 -9.00 -24.61 6.34
N PRO A 87 -10.34 -24.64 6.38
CA PRO A 87 -11.15 -23.85 7.31
C PRO A 87 -10.77 -24.04 8.79
N GLY A 88 -10.51 -25.28 9.22
CA GLY A 88 -10.12 -25.58 10.61
C GLY A 88 -8.75 -25.01 10.99
N ILE A 89 -7.76 -25.15 10.11
CA ILE A 89 -6.40 -24.61 10.30
C ILE A 89 -6.44 -23.09 10.26
N PHE A 90 -7.14 -22.53 9.29
CA PHE A 90 -7.27 -21.07 9.14
C PHE A 90 -8.01 -20.42 10.32
N SER A 91 -9.05 -21.06 10.84
CA SER A 91 -9.75 -20.61 12.04
C SER A 91 -8.82 -20.53 13.25
N LYS A 92 -7.90 -21.49 13.40
CA LYS A 92 -6.87 -21.46 14.43
C LYS A 92 -5.89 -20.30 14.20
N ALA A 93 -5.38 -20.12 12.99
CA ALA A 93 -4.48 -19.03 12.63
C ALA A 93 -5.08 -17.65 12.90
N LYS A 94 -6.36 -17.44 12.58
CA LYS A 94 -7.06 -16.15 12.77
C LYS A 94 -7.03 -15.64 14.21
N ARG A 95 -6.85 -16.49 15.21
CA ARG A 95 -6.78 -16.08 16.62
C ARG A 95 -5.66 -15.08 16.90
N LEU A 96 -4.54 -15.16 16.16
CA LEU A 96 -3.43 -14.22 16.32
C LEU A 96 -3.80 -12.78 16.00
N LEU A 97 -4.82 -12.55 15.16
CA LEU A 97 -5.25 -11.22 14.75
C LEU A 97 -5.76 -10.37 15.93
N SER A 98 -6.23 -11.01 17.00
CA SER A 98 -6.66 -10.30 18.21
C SER A 98 -5.54 -9.50 18.87
N ALA A 99 -4.28 -9.91 18.70
CA ALA A 99 -3.11 -9.21 19.23
C ALA A 99 -2.93 -7.80 18.64
N TYR A 100 -3.47 -7.55 17.45
CA TYR A 100 -3.38 -6.27 16.76
C TYR A 100 -4.49 -5.28 17.14
N ILE A 101 -5.62 -5.78 17.65
CA ILE A 101 -6.77 -4.93 17.99
C ILE A 101 -6.41 -3.95 19.12
N GLY A 102 -6.79 -2.68 18.94
CA GLY A 102 -6.50 -1.59 19.87
C GLY A 102 -5.08 -1.02 19.77
N LYS A 103 -4.20 -1.63 18.98
CA LYS A 103 -2.84 -1.11 18.74
C LYS A 103 -2.87 0.03 17.72
N ASP A 104 -1.93 0.96 17.83
CA ASP A 104 -1.70 1.93 16.77
C ASP A 104 -0.99 1.27 15.58
N PRO A 105 -1.24 1.75 14.35
CA PRO A 105 -0.72 1.12 13.14
C PRO A 105 0.80 1.09 13.03
N GLU A 106 1.50 2.03 13.63
CA GLU A 106 2.96 2.10 13.58
C GLU A 106 3.60 1.04 14.47
N THR A 107 3.15 0.94 15.72
CA THR A 107 3.57 -0.12 16.65
C THR A 107 3.18 -1.50 16.11
N ALA A 108 1.95 -1.65 15.62
CA ALA A 108 1.45 -2.91 15.10
C ALA A 108 2.23 -3.43 13.88
N ALA A 109 2.72 -2.54 13.00
CA ALA A 109 3.53 -2.92 11.84
C ALA A 109 4.87 -3.56 12.25
N LYS A 110 5.39 -3.21 13.42
CA LYS A 110 6.68 -3.67 13.95
C LYS A 110 6.56 -4.80 14.97
N MET A 111 5.33 -5.12 15.40
CA MET A 111 5.09 -6.16 16.38
C MET A 111 5.58 -7.53 15.91
N LYS A 112 6.19 -8.27 16.82
CA LYS A 112 6.42 -9.70 16.64
C LYS A 112 5.21 -10.44 17.22
N VAL A 113 4.57 -11.23 16.37
CA VAL A 113 3.44 -12.08 16.73
C VAL A 113 3.83 -13.50 16.36
N ASP A 114 3.64 -14.42 17.31
CA ASP A 114 3.98 -15.82 17.10
C ASP A 114 2.92 -16.52 16.25
N ALA A 115 3.38 -17.43 15.39
CA ALA A 115 2.50 -18.29 14.61
C ALA A 115 1.76 -19.27 15.55
N MET A 116 0.52 -19.57 15.21
CA MET A 116 -0.28 -20.55 15.96
C MET A 116 0.21 -21.96 15.66
N SER A 117 0.48 -22.73 16.72
CA SER A 117 0.90 -24.12 16.60
C SER A 117 -0.08 -24.94 15.77
N GLY A 118 0.42 -25.69 14.80
CA GLY A 118 -0.39 -26.47 13.86
C GLY A 118 -1.08 -25.65 12.77
N ALA A 119 -0.77 -24.34 12.65
CA ALA A 119 -1.28 -23.44 11.62
C ALA A 119 -0.22 -22.44 11.15
N THR A 120 1.05 -22.86 11.10
CA THR A 120 2.21 -21.99 10.89
C THR A 120 2.12 -21.21 9.56
N TYR A 121 1.92 -21.88 8.45
CA TYR A 121 1.87 -21.22 7.13
C TYR A 121 0.75 -20.18 7.02
N SER A 122 -0.46 -20.54 7.48
CA SER A 122 -1.59 -19.62 7.50
C SER A 122 -1.34 -18.44 8.44
N SER A 123 -0.68 -18.67 9.57
CA SER A 123 -0.31 -17.64 10.55
C SER A 123 0.70 -16.67 9.97
N GLU A 124 1.76 -17.16 9.35
CA GLU A 124 2.79 -16.33 8.70
C GLU A 124 2.21 -15.49 7.56
N ALA A 125 1.27 -16.05 6.81
CA ALA A 125 0.57 -15.32 5.77
C ALA A 125 -0.29 -14.18 6.33
N LEU A 126 -1.02 -14.40 7.43
CA LEU A 126 -1.79 -13.36 8.10
C LEU A 126 -0.88 -12.27 8.69
N ILE A 127 0.22 -12.64 9.34
CA ILE A 127 1.22 -11.70 9.86
C ILE A 127 1.83 -10.88 8.73
N GLY A 128 2.19 -11.52 7.61
CA GLY A 128 2.73 -10.84 6.43
C GLY A 128 1.74 -9.86 5.81
N ASN A 129 0.46 -10.22 5.72
CA ASN A 129 -0.62 -9.33 5.27
C ASN A 129 -0.80 -8.12 6.20
N MET A 130 -0.82 -8.35 7.53
CA MET A 130 -0.89 -7.26 8.52
C MET A 130 0.28 -6.31 8.36
N ARG A 131 1.51 -6.81 8.32
CA ARG A 131 2.71 -5.99 8.15
C ARG A 131 2.65 -5.16 6.88
N LYS A 132 2.42 -5.78 5.72
CA LYS A 132 2.34 -5.07 4.43
C LYS A 132 1.23 -4.03 4.39
N GLY A 133 0.05 -4.34 4.91
CA GLY A 133 -1.07 -3.42 4.98
C GLY A 133 -0.79 -2.21 5.87
N LEU A 134 -0.21 -2.43 7.04
CA LEU A 134 0.12 -1.37 7.99
C LEU A 134 1.31 -0.50 7.53
N GLU A 135 2.36 -1.10 6.94
CA GLU A 135 3.46 -0.36 6.30
C GLU A 135 2.92 0.54 5.19
N TYR A 136 2.03 0.02 4.34
CA TYR A 136 1.39 0.78 3.27
C TYR A 136 0.55 1.94 3.80
N TYR A 137 -0.23 1.73 4.86
CA TYR A 137 -1.00 2.77 5.53
C TYR A 137 -0.10 3.86 6.12
N ASN A 138 0.94 3.46 6.87
CA ASN A 138 1.85 4.38 7.54
C ASN A 138 2.64 5.26 6.55
N SER A 139 2.94 4.74 5.37
CA SER A 139 3.62 5.50 4.30
C SER A 139 2.73 6.55 3.61
N ARG A 140 1.42 6.58 3.91
CA ARG A 140 0.42 7.49 3.29
C ARG A 140 -0.39 8.28 4.30
N LYS A 141 0.05 8.32 5.52
CA LYS A 141 -0.55 9.02 6.66
C LYS A 141 -0.29 10.52 6.61
#